data_d37fe9061d17f9b7c128e2c19e603128
#
_entry.id   d37fe9061d17f9b7c128e2c19e603128
#
_cell.length_a   1.000
_cell.length_b   1.000
_cell.length_c   1.000
_cell.angle_alpha   90.00
_cell.angle_beta   90.00
_cell.angle_gamma   90.00
#
_symmetry.space_group_name_H-M   'P 1'
#
loop_
_entity.id
_entity.type
_entity.pdbx_description
1 polymer ?
#
loop_
_entity_poly.entity_id
_entity_poly.type
_entity_poly.pdbx_seq_one_letter_code
_entity_poly.pdbx_strand_id
1 'polypeptide(L)'
;VRAGDILVGKVTPKGETELTAEERLLRAIFGEKAREVRDTSLKVPHGEYGIVVDAKVFTRENGDELAPGDNMSVRIYIAQKRKISVGDKMAGRHGNKGVVSRVLPVEDMPFLPNGRPLDIVLNPLGVPSRMNIGQVLEIHLSLAAKALGFNIATPVFDGANEDDIQDMLEMANDYVNTEWEEFEAKYKELVDPEIMQYLYDNRAHRAEWKGVPISRDGKVWLRDGRTGEYFDSPVTIGHMHYLKLHHLVDDKIHARSTGPYSLVTQQPLGGKAQFGGQRFGEMEVWALEAYGASYTLQEILTVKSDDVIGRVKTYEAIIKGENIPEPGIPESFKVLLKELQSLALDVKVLREDDTEVELKENIDTGDTDWNSIMSGDDYGHGKEENFEAAGYQKQVIEGDEFVAVDEGSDDSADDSYGYDN
;
A
#
# COMPACT_ATOMS: atom_id res chain seq x y z
N VAL A 1 -13.18 7.24 -12.87
CA VAL A 1 -13.44 7.49 -11.44
C VAL A 1 -12.13 7.50 -10.67
N ARG A 2 -12.07 8.32 -9.63
CA ARG A 2 -10.90 8.48 -8.76
C ARG A 2 -11.31 8.29 -7.31
N ALA A 3 -10.33 8.14 -6.41
CA ALA A 3 -10.56 8.04 -4.98
C ALA A 3 -11.44 9.21 -4.47
N GLY A 4 -12.51 8.87 -3.73
CA GLY A 4 -13.50 9.83 -3.23
C GLY A 4 -14.73 10.07 -4.12
N ASP A 5 -14.71 9.67 -5.39
CA ASP A 5 -15.89 9.77 -6.27
C ASP A 5 -17.02 8.85 -5.76
N ILE A 6 -18.26 9.32 -5.86
CA ILE A 6 -19.43 8.55 -5.45
C ILE A 6 -19.81 7.61 -6.58
N LEU A 7 -19.83 6.31 -6.31
CA LEU A 7 -20.25 5.28 -7.23
C LEU A 7 -21.76 5.02 -7.12
N VAL A 8 -22.26 4.91 -5.90
CA VAL A 8 -23.69 4.71 -5.59
C VAL A 8 -24.08 5.63 -4.46
N GLY A 9 -25.04 6.52 -4.71
CA GLY A 9 -25.58 7.41 -3.69
C GLY A 9 -26.47 6.63 -2.73
N LYS A 10 -26.20 6.73 -1.42
CA LYS A 10 -26.98 6.11 -0.37
C LYS A 10 -27.04 7.04 0.84
N VAL A 11 -28.22 7.20 1.40
CA VAL A 11 -28.45 7.95 2.63
C VAL A 11 -29.16 7.06 3.64
N THR A 12 -28.73 7.13 4.90
CA THR A 12 -29.33 6.39 6.00
C THR A 12 -29.78 7.35 7.10
N PRO A 13 -30.93 7.08 7.78
CA PRO A 13 -31.31 7.88 8.93
C PRO A 13 -30.30 7.73 10.07
N LYS A 14 -30.01 8.80 10.79
CA LYS A 14 -29.13 8.77 11.97
C LYS A 14 -29.84 8.12 13.13
N GLY A 15 -29.31 7.01 13.65
CA GLY A 15 -29.56 6.58 15.02
C GLY A 15 -28.73 7.43 15.99
N GLU A 16 -29.26 7.78 17.15
CA GLU A 16 -28.61 8.65 18.14
C GLU A 16 -27.33 8.02 18.77
N THR A 17 -27.11 6.72 18.59
CA THR A 17 -26.12 5.92 19.34
C THR A 17 -24.82 5.57 18.62
N GLU A 18 -24.59 5.97 17.37
CA GLU A 18 -23.47 5.47 16.57
C GLU A 18 -22.35 6.47 16.28
N LEU A 19 -22.13 7.46 17.13
CA LEU A 19 -21.00 8.38 16.96
C LEU A 19 -19.77 7.84 17.69
N THR A 20 -18.64 7.74 16.99
CA THR A 20 -17.35 7.45 17.64
C THR A 20 -16.94 8.60 18.58
N ALA A 21 -16.06 8.32 19.55
CA ALA A 21 -15.58 9.34 20.47
C ALA A 21 -14.93 10.53 19.75
N GLU A 22 -14.20 10.24 18.68
CA GLU A 22 -13.53 11.24 17.82
C GLU A 22 -14.55 12.08 17.03
N GLU A 23 -15.62 11.48 16.52
CA GLU A 23 -16.70 12.21 15.82
C GLU A 23 -17.49 13.11 16.76
N ARG A 24 -17.69 12.73 18.03
CA ARG A 24 -18.30 13.58 19.06
C ARG A 24 -17.43 14.79 19.36
N LEU A 25 -16.11 14.59 19.49
CA LEU A 25 -15.14 15.66 19.70
C LEU A 25 -15.14 16.67 18.54
N LEU A 26 -15.09 16.20 17.31
CA LEU A 26 -15.14 17.04 16.12
C LEU A 26 -16.44 17.86 16.05
N ARG A 27 -17.56 17.29 16.49
CA ARG A 27 -18.83 18.01 16.60
C ARG A 27 -18.80 19.11 17.65
N ALA A 28 -18.19 18.85 18.81
CA ALA A 28 -18.06 19.84 19.86
C ALA A 28 -17.18 21.02 19.42
N ILE A 29 -16.13 20.77 18.66
CA ILE A 29 -15.20 21.79 18.20
C ILE A 29 -15.75 22.60 17.02
N PHE A 30 -16.41 21.96 16.05
CA PHE A 30 -16.86 22.61 14.82
C PHE A 30 -18.35 22.99 14.77
N GLY A 31 -19.11 22.75 15.81
CA GLY A 31 -20.50 23.24 15.98
C GLY A 31 -21.47 22.79 14.88
N GLU A 32 -21.23 21.68 14.19
CA GLU A 32 -22.11 21.22 13.10
C GLU A 32 -23.47 20.80 13.62
N LYS A 33 -24.53 21.49 13.15
CA LYS A 33 -25.91 21.07 13.38
C LYS A 33 -26.12 19.64 12.89
N ALA A 34 -26.67 18.78 13.73
CA ALA A 34 -26.98 17.41 13.39
C ALA A 34 -27.90 17.33 12.18
N ARG A 35 -27.41 16.83 11.06
CA ARG A 35 -28.28 16.45 9.93
C ARG A 35 -29.03 15.18 10.33
N GLU A 36 -30.34 15.14 10.06
CA GLU A 36 -31.19 13.98 10.34
C GLU A 36 -30.80 12.71 9.55
N VAL A 37 -29.99 12.87 8.52
CA VAL A 37 -29.61 11.82 7.58
C VAL A 37 -28.10 11.78 7.44
N ARG A 38 -27.51 10.58 7.49
CA ARG A 38 -26.08 10.34 7.22
C ARG A 38 -25.89 9.88 5.77
N ASP A 39 -24.89 10.46 5.10
CA ASP A 39 -24.44 9.99 3.78
C ASP A 39 -23.59 8.71 3.96
N THR A 40 -24.13 7.57 3.48
CA THR A 40 -23.46 6.27 3.47
C THR A 40 -23.16 5.81 2.04
N SER A 41 -23.04 6.76 1.11
CA SER A 41 -22.74 6.49 -0.30
C SER A 41 -21.48 5.64 -0.46
N LEU A 42 -21.54 4.71 -1.41
CA LEU A 42 -20.37 3.95 -1.81
C LEU A 42 -19.42 4.87 -2.60
N LYS A 43 -18.27 5.14 -2.02
CA LYS A 43 -17.20 5.93 -2.64
C LYS A 43 -16.07 5.02 -3.09
N VAL A 44 -15.34 5.48 -4.12
CA VAL A 44 -14.11 4.81 -4.54
C VAL A 44 -13.09 4.86 -3.40
N PRO A 45 -12.54 3.70 -2.98
CA PRO A 45 -11.57 3.65 -1.89
C PRO A 45 -10.29 4.44 -2.22
N HIS A 46 -9.57 4.85 -1.17
CA HIS A 46 -8.29 5.54 -1.33
C HIS A 46 -7.25 4.66 -2.05
N GLY A 47 -6.60 5.22 -3.05
CA GLY A 47 -5.62 4.50 -3.88
C GLY A 47 -6.21 3.71 -5.06
N GLU A 48 -7.55 3.68 -5.20
CA GLU A 48 -8.22 3.04 -6.32
C GLU A 48 -8.66 4.09 -7.37
N TYR A 49 -8.58 3.70 -8.64
CA TYR A 49 -9.04 4.51 -9.78
C TYR A 49 -9.37 3.60 -10.95
N GLY A 50 -10.07 4.10 -11.93
CA GLY A 50 -10.36 3.32 -13.13
C GLY A 50 -11.44 3.94 -14.00
N ILE A 51 -11.87 3.15 -14.97
CA ILE A 51 -12.94 3.51 -15.90
C ILE A 51 -14.12 2.58 -15.63
N VAL A 52 -15.32 3.12 -15.44
CA VAL A 52 -16.53 2.33 -15.30
C VAL A 52 -16.85 1.70 -16.64
N VAL A 53 -16.89 0.37 -16.68
CA VAL A 53 -17.18 -0.43 -17.88
C VAL A 53 -18.66 -0.76 -17.96
N ASP A 54 -19.26 -1.14 -16.83
CA ASP A 54 -20.65 -1.57 -16.76
C ASP A 54 -21.22 -1.31 -15.36
N ALA A 55 -22.54 -1.14 -15.27
CA ALA A 55 -23.28 -1.00 -14.03
C ALA A 55 -24.57 -1.81 -14.11
N LYS A 56 -24.72 -2.82 -13.25
CA LYS A 56 -25.91 -3.67 -13.20
C LYS A 56 -26.71 -3.36 -11.94
N VAL A 57 -27.99 -3.14 -12.12
CA VAL A 57 -28.95 -2.88 -11.04
C VAL A 57 -29.82 -4.12 -10.88
N PHE A 58 -29.89 -4.65 -9.67
CA PHE A 58 -30.71 -5.78 -9.28
C PHE A 58 -31.82 -5.28 -8.38
N THR A 59 -33.07 -5.61 -8.71
CA THR A 59 -34.25 -5.21 -7.95
C THR A 59 -35.20 -6.40 -7.75
N ARG A 60 -35.94 -6.38 -6.66
CA ARG A 60 -36.96 -7.42 -6.41
C ARG A 60 -38.08 -7.41 -7.46
N GLU A 61 -38.36 -6.26 -8.03
CA GLU A 61 -39.36 -6.10 -9.10
C GLU A 61 -38.96 -6.86 -10.38
N ASN A 62 -37.65 -6.97 -10.63
CA ASN A 62 -37.12 -7.72 -11.78
C ASN A 62 -37.01 -9.23 -11.50
N GLY A 63 -37.37 -9.70 -10.28
CA GLY A 63 -37.26 -11.10 -9.90
C GLY A 63 -35.89 -11.54 -9.46
N ASP A 64 -34.99 -10.61 -9.16
CA ASP A 64 -33.63 -10.92 -8.70
C ASP A 64 -33.64 -11.37 -7.24
N GLU A 65 -32.77 -12.34 -6.90
CA GLU A 65 -32.56 -12.78 -5.52
C GLU A 65 -31.70 -11.76 -4.76
N LEU A 66 -32.31 -11.07 -3.82
CA LEU A 66 -31.64 -10.10 -2.94
C LEU A 66 -31.61 -10.62 -1.51
N ALA A 67 -30.59 -10.19 -0.74
CA ALA A 67 -30.50 -10.50 0.69
C ALA A 67 -31.73 -10.00 1.45
N PRO A 68 -32.13 -10.65 2.56
CA PRO A 68 -33.22 -10.20 3.40
C PRO A 68 -32.95 -8.75 3.90
N GLY A 69 -33.91 -7.85 3.64
CA GLY A 69 -33.78 -6.45 3.99
C GLY A 69 -33.32 -5.52 2.88
N ASP A 70 -32.68 -6.05 1.81
CA ASP A 70 -32.27 -5.25 0.66
C ASP A 70 -33.42 -5.06 -0.32
N ASN A 71 -33.62 -3.84 -0.79
CA ASN A 71 -34.60 -3.50 -1.82
C ASN A 71 -33.96 -3.44 -3.23
N MET A 72 -32.70 -3.02 -3.28
CA MET A 72 -31.94 -2.85 -4.53
C MET A 72 -30.45 -3.11 -4.26
N SER A 73 -29.79 -3.79 -5.18
CA SER A 73 -28.34 -3.99 -5.21
C SER A 73 -27.77 -3.48 -6.51
N VAL A 74 -26.63 -2.80 -6.45
CA VAL A 74 -25.94 -2.27 -7.63
C VAL A 74 -24.55 -2.88 -7.70
N ARG A 75 -24.19 -3.45 -8.87
CA ARG A 75 -22.86 -3.97 -9.16
C ARG A 75 -22.19 -3.12 -10.22
N ILE A 76 -21.08 -2.51 -9.87
CA ILE A 76 -20.32 -1.65 -10.77
C ILE A 76 -19.03 -2.35 -11.15
N TYR A 77 -18.75 -2.40 -12.45
CA TYR A 77 -17.52 -2.96 -13.00
C TYR A 77 -16.58 -1.83 -13.38
N ILE A 78 -15.40 -1.82 -12.75
CA ILE A 78 -14.36 -0.81 -12.97
C ILE A 78 -13.13 -1.50 -13.56
N ALA A 79 -12.67 -1.03 -14.72
CA ALA A 79 -11.43 -1.47 -15.33
C ALA A 79 -10.29 -0.54 -14.92
N GLN A 80 -9.20 -1.13 -14.45
CA GLN A 80 -7.98 -0.43 -14.10
C GLN A 80 -6.81 -1.01 -14.90
N LYS A 81 -6.05 -0.14 -15.57
CA LYS A 81 -4.83 -0.54 -16.28
C LYS A 81 -3.63 -0.34 -15.34
N ARG A 82 -3.10 -1.43 -14.82
CA ARG A 82 -1.92 -1.41 -13.94
C ARG A 82 -0.66 -1.66 -14.74
N LYS A 83 0.16 -0.64 -14.91
CA LYS A 83 1.50 -0.76 -15.47
C LYS A 83 2.47 -1.29 -14.42
N ILE A 84 3.63 -1.82 -14.87
CA ILE A 84 4.71 -2.24 -13.98
C ILE A 84 5.25 -1.01 -13.26
N SER A 85 5.38 -1.11 -11.94
CA SER A 85 5.93 -0.08 -11.07
C SER A 85 7.03 -0.66 -10.17
N VAL A 86 7.79 0.23 -9.54
CA VAL A 86 8.79 -0.17 -8.54
C VAL A 86 8.11 -0.91 -7.39
N GLY A 87 8.64 -2.07 -7.01
CA GLY A 87 8.07 -2.92 -5.97
C GLY A 87 7.18 -4.06 -6.48
N ASP A 88 6.80 -4.07 -7.77
CA ASP A 88 6.06 -5.17 -8.37
C ASP A 88 6.93 -6.41 -8.52
N LYS A 89 6.32 -7.58 -8.28
CA LYS A 89 7.02 -8.86 -8.36
C LYS A 89 6.91 -9.45 -9.75
N MET A 90 8.05 -9.83 -10.30
CA MET A 90 8.16 -10.53 -11.57
C MET A 90 8.95 -11.83 -11.41
N ALA A 91 8.75 -12.77 -12.31
CA ALA A 91 9.45 -14.05 -12.30
C ALA A 91 9.58 -14.63 -13.71
N GLY A 92 10.64 -15.40 -13.93
CA GLY A 92 10.77 -16.26 -15.10
C GLY A 92 10.21 -17.67 -14.87
N ARG A 93 10.45 -18.59 -15.80
CA ARG A 93 10.00 -19.98 -15.75
C ARG A 93 10.88 -20.91 -14.92
N HIS A 94 12.05 -20.43 -14.43
CA HIS A 94 13.10 -21.24 -13.80
C HIS A 94 13.22 -20.99 -12.29
N GLY A 95 12.17 -20.50 -11.62
CA GLY A 95 12.21 -20.16 -10.20
C GLY A 95 12.96 -18.86 -9.88
N ASN A 96 13.39 -18.14 -10.89
CA ASN A 96 14.00 -16.82 -10.77
C ASN A 96 12.92 -15.76 -10.52
N LYS A 97 12.79 -15.35 -9.30
CA LYS A 97 11.83 -14.32 -8.83
C LYS A 97 12.58 -13.07 -8.38
N GLY A 98 12.02 -11.93 -8.69
CA GLY A 98 12.59 -10.64 -8.31
C GLY A 98 11.54 -9.56 -8.15
N VAL A 99 11.96 -8.44 -7.60
CA VAL A 99 11.14 -7.24 -7.41
C VAL A 99 11.74 -6.13 -8.24
N VAL A 100 10.91 -5.38 -8.95
CA VAL A 100 11.35 -4.24 -9.75
C VAL A 100 11.93 -3.16 -8.84
N SER A 101 13.21 -2.82 -9.04
CA SER A 101 13.91 -1.81 -8.26
C SER A 101 13.85 -0.43 -8.87
N ARG A 102 13.88 -0.35 -10.21
CA ARG A 102 13.83 0.91 -10.97
C ARG A 102 13.06 0.72 -12.26
N VAL A 103 12.40 1.77 -12.69
CA VAL A 103 11.85 1.93 -14.04
C VAL A 103 12.59 3.10 -14.66
N LEU A 104 13.34 2.83 -15.73
CA LEU A 104 14.16 3.81 -16.42
C LEU A 104 13.48 4.25 -17.72
N PRO A 105 13.70 5.49 -18.18
CA PRO A 105 13.38 5.91 -19.53
C PRO A 105 14.12 5.05 -20.57
N VAL A 106 13.55 4.92 -21.76
CA VAL A 106 14.14 4.09 -22.84
C VAL A 106 15.54 4.58 -23.22
N GLU A 107 15.76 5.88 -23.16
CA GLU A 107 17.02 6.54 -23.51
C GLU A 107 18.16 6.19 -22.54
N ASP A 108 17.84 5.90 -21.27
CA ASP A 108 18.82 5.55 -20.25
C ASP A 108 19.13 4.05 -20.20
N MET A 109 18.37 3.24 -20.93
CA MET A 109 18.59 1.80 -20.98
C MET A 109 19.82 1.43 -21.80
N PRO A 110 20.57 0.38 -21.41
CA PRO A 110 21.61 -0.17 -22.26
C PRO A 110 21.06 -0.59 -23.61
N PHE A 111 21.84 -0.41 -24.66
CA PHE A 111 21.39 -0.70 -26.01
C PHE A 111 22.43 -1.48 -26.83
N LEU A 112 21.93 -2.21 -27.82
CA LEU A 112 22.70 -3.01 -28.78
C LEU A 112 23.43 -2.10 -29.77
N PRO A 113 24.48 -2.61 -30.46
CA PRO A 113 25.20 -1.85 -31.49
C PRO A 113 24.32 -1.31 -32.62
N ASN A 114 23.18 -1.96 -32.90
CA ASN A 114 22.16 -1.49 -33.86
C ASN A 114 21.21 -0.41 -33.32
N GLY A 115 21.41 0.04 -32.08
CA GLY A 115 20.57 1.08 -31.43
C GLY A 115 19.32 0.57 -30.71
N ARG A 116 19.04 -0.74 -30.73
CA ARG A 116 17.88 -1.30 -30.02
C ARG A 116 18.12 -1.33 -28.51
N PRO A 117 17.29 -0.68 -27.69
CA PRO A 117 17.42 -0.73 -26.23
C PRO A 117 16.97 -2.07 -25.67
N LEU A 118 17.50 -2.43 -24.49
CA LEU A 118 17.04 -3.58 -23.72
C LEU A 118 15.76 -3.23 -22.96
N ASP A 119 14.87 -4.22 -22.81
CA ASP A 119 13.62 -4.05 -22.08
C ASP A 119 13.78 -4.27 -20.57
N ILE A 120 14.71 -5.14 -20.15
CA ILE A 120 14.95 -5.50 -18.75
C ILE A 120 16.43 -5.77 -18.51
N VAL A 121 16.90 -5.39 -17.33
CA VAL A 121 18.25 -5.70 -16.82
C VAL A 121 18.10 -6.49 -15.53
N LEU A 122 18.75 -7.65 -15.46
CA LEU A 122 18.69 -8.56 -14.33
C LEU A 122 20.04 -8.66 -13.63
N ASN A 123 20.00 -8.77 -12.28
CA ASN A 123 21.21 -8.93 -11.50
C ASN A 123 21.72 -10.38 -11.60
N PRO A 124 22.95 -10.63 -12.09
CA PRO A 124 23.50 -11.97 -12.23
C PRO A 124 23.79 -12.68 -10.90
N LEU A 125 23.91 -11.95 -9.79
CA LEU A 125 24.12 -12.55 -8.45
C LEU A 125 22.96 -13.46 -8.00
N GLY A 126 21.79 -13.33 -8.61
CA GLY A 126 20.65 -14.21 -8.37
C GLY A 126 20.76 -15.61 -8.97
N VAL A 127 21.79 -15.89 -9.77
CA VAL A 127 21.94 -17.17 -10.50
C VAL A 127 22.83 -18.17 -9.77
N PRO A 128 24.08 -17.85 -9.34
CA PRO A 128 25.04 -18.87 -8.90
C PRO A 128 24.58 -19.65 -7.67
N SER A 129 24.12 -18.98 -6.63
CA SER A 129 23.70 -19.60 -5.37
C SER A 129 22.42 -20.42 -5.50
N ARG A 130 21.59 -20.13 -6.50
CA ARG A 130 20.27 -20.77 -6.70
C ARG A 130 20.33 -21.91 -7.74
N MET A 131 21.45 -22.07 -8.43
CA MET A 131 21.70 -23.16 -9.39
C MET A 131 20.61 -23.31 -10.47
N ASN A 132 19.89 -22.25 -10.80
CA ASN A 132 18.84 -22.23 -11.82
C ASN A 132 19.43 -21.87 -13.20
N ILE A 133 20.33 -22.71 -13.68
CA ILE A 133 21.09 -22.50 -14.94
C ILE A 133 20.18 -22.47 -16.16
N GLY A 134 19.01 -23.13 -16.10
CA GLY A 134 18.04 -23.14 -17.19
C GLY A 134 17.66 -21.75 -17.72
N GLN A 135 17.68 -20.72 -16.88
CA GLN A 135 17.44 -19.33 -17.32
C GLN A 135 18.55 -18.82 -18.25
N VAL A 136 19.82 -19.22 -18.01
CA VAL A 136 20.95 -18.82 -18.84
C VAL A 136 20.90 -19.54 -20.20
N LEU A 137 20.57 -20.82 -20.18
CA LEU A 137 20.37 -21.61 -21.41
C LEU A 137 19.22 -21.07 -22.26
N GLU A 138 18.10 -20.66 -21.59
CA GLU A 138 16.96 -20.01 -22.26
C GLU A 138 17.41 -18.71 -22.94
N ILE A 139 18.19 -17.88 -22.29
CA ILE A 139 18.67 -16.61 -22.84
C ILE A 139 19.55 -16.84 -24.07
N HIS A 140 20.47 -17.80 -24.02
CA HIS A 140 21.35 -18.10 -25.14
C HIS A 140 20.59 -18.64 -26.35
N LEU A 141 19.78 -19.67 -26.15
CA LEU A 141 19.02 -20.28 -27.25
C LEU A 141 17.99 -19.33 -27.83
N SER A 142 17.36 -18.48 -26.99
CA SER A 142 16.40 -17.50 -27.45
C SER A 142 17.02 -16.36 -28.24
N LEU A 143 18.27 -16.01 -27.99
CA LEU A 143 19.00 -15.05 -28.80
C LEU A 143 19.13 -15.56 -30.22
N ALA A 144 19.59 -16.83 -30.39
CA ALA A 144 19.67 -17.49 -31.68
C ALA A 144 18.30 -17.61 -32.36
N ALA A 145 17.28 -18.05 -31.59
CA ALA A 145 15.93 -18.21 -32.11
C ALA A 145 15.33 -16.89 -32.63
N LYS A 146 15.56 -15.79 -31.94
CA LYS A 146 15.08 -14.47 -32.37
C LYS A 146 15.86 -13.93 -33.57
N ALA A 147 17.17 -14.15 -33.64
CA ALA A 147 17.96 -13.73 -34.78
C ALA A 147 17.60 -14.51 -36.07
N LEU A 148 17.30 -15.81 -35.94
CA LEU A 148 16.86 -16.67 -37.05
C LEU A 148 15.35 -16.59 -37.36
N GLY A 149 14.55 -16.07 -36.45
CA GLY A 149 13.08 -15.98 -36.59
C GLY A 149 12.35 -17.28 -36.24
N PHE A 150 12.95 -18.18 -35.47
CA PHE A 150 12.36 -19.46 -35.09
C PHE A 150 11.58 -19.38 -33.75
N ASN A 151 10.64 -20.33 -33.60
CA ASN A 151 10.06 -20.71 -32.33
C ASN A 151 10.63 -22.08 -31.94
N ILE A 152 11.40 -22.13 -30.86
CA ILE A 152 12.06 -23.35 -30.41
C ILE A 152 11.31 -23.90 -29.18
N ALA A 153 11.00 -25.20 -29.24
CA ALA A 153 10.43 -25.94 -28.11
C ALA A 153 11.43 -27.01 -27.68
N THR A 154 11.77 -27.02 -26.39
CA THR A 154 12.70 -27.97 -25.76
C THR A 154 11.97 -28.76 -24.68
N PRO A 155 11.30 -29.88 -24.99
CA PRO A 155 10.67 -30.74 -23.99
C PRO A 155 11.73 -31.35 -23.06
N VAL A 156 11.30 -31.78 -21.87
CA VAL A 156 12.20 -32.22 -20.78
C VAL A 156 13.14 -33.37 -21.18
N PHE A 157 12.67 -34.30 -21.99
CA PHE A 157 13.42 -35.49 -22.39
C PHE A 157 13.97 -35.42 -23.82
N ASP A 158 13.74 -34.34 -24.54
CA ASP A 158 14.21 -34.10 -25.88
C ASP A 158 14.64 -32.61 -25.99
N GLY A 159 15.58 -32.23 -25.15
CA GLY A 159 16.11 -30.89 -25.05
C GLY A 159 17.36 -30.67 -25.90
N ALA A 160 17.81 -29.43 -26.01
CA ALA A 160 19.04 -29.05 -26.63
C ALA A 160 20.23 -29.26 -25.68
N ASN A 161 21.34 -29.76 -26.22
CA ASN A 161 22.60 -29.82 -25.52
C ASN A 161 23.36 -28.48 -25.61
N GLU A 162 24.45 -28.35 -24.88
CA GLU A 162 25.27 -27.14 -24.89
C GLU A 162 25.89 -26.87 -26.26
N ASP A 163 26.37 -27.92 -26.93
CA ASP A 163 26.95 -27.82 -28.28
C ASP A 163 25.89 -27.35 -29.30
N ASP A 164 24.66 -27.89 -29.22
CA ASP A 164 23.56 -27.49 -30.10
C ASP A 164 23.25 -25.99 -29.95
N ILE A 165 23.28 -25.48 -28.71
CA ILE A 165 23.05 -24.06 -28.45
C ILE A 165 24.17 -23.19 -29.03
N GLN A 166 25.43 -23.62 -28.88
CA GLN A 166 26.58 -22.89 -29.38
C GLN A 166 26.59 -22.87 -30.92
N ASP A 167 26.27 -23.99 -31.56
CA ASP A 167 26.19 -24.09 -33.02
C ASP A 167 25.04 -23.25 -33.57
N MET A 168 23.91 -23.19 -32.86
CA MET A 168 22.79 -22.29 -33.20
C MET A 168 23.16 -20.82 -33.08
N LEU A 169 23.95 -20.44 -32.06
CA LEU A 169 24.46 -19.07 -31.94
C LEU A 169 25.41 -18.69 -33.05
N GLU A 170 26.32 -19.62 -33.47
CA GLU A 170 27.21 -19.41 -34.60
C GLU A 170 26.43 -19.27 -35.92
N MET A 171 25.45 -20.15 -36.14
CA MET A 171 24.57 -20.06 -37.30
C MET A 171 23.78 -18.74 -37.32
N ALA A 172 23.29 -18.30 -36.18
CA ALA A 172 22.58 -17.04 -36.08
C ALA A 172 23.48 -15.83 -36.38
N ASN A 173 24.73 -15.84 -35.89
CA ASN A 173 25.72 -14.80 -36.22
C ASN A 173 26.00 -14.73 -37.72
N ASP A 174 26.24 -15.88 -38.34
CA ASP A 174 26.51 -15.94 -39.77
C ASP A 174 25.29 -15.52 -40.58
N TYR A 175 24.09 -15.98 -40.20
CA TYR A 175 22.84 -15.57 -40.85
C TYR A 175 22.66 -14.05 -40.86
N VAL A 176 22.97 -13.37 -39.74
CA VAL A 176 22.76 -11.93 -39.60
C VAL A 176 23.87 -11.11 -40.26
N ASN A 177 25.13 -11.51 -40.13
CA ASN A 177 26.28 -10.66 -40.45
C ASN A 177 27.00 -11.02 -41.77
N THR A 178 26.76 -12.21 -42.38
CA THR A 178 27.36 -12.57 -43.67
C THR A 178 26.39 -12.37 -44.84
N GLU A 179 26.88 -12.35 -46.08
CA GLU A 179 25.98 -12.31 -47.23
C GLU A 179 25.27 -13.65 -47.41
N TRP A 180 24.08 -13.63 -48.07
CA TRP A 180 23.21 -14.81 -48.16
C TRP A 180 23.91 -15.99 -48.88
N GLU A 181 24.63 -15.71 -49.94
CA GLU A 181 25.31 -16.75 -50.75
C GLU A 181 26.38 -17.48 -49.94
N GLU A 182 27.11 -16.78 -49.08
CA GLU A 182 28.11 -17.36 -48.18
C GLU A 182 27.44 -18.20 -47.06
N PHE A 183 26.37 -17.71 -46.53
CA PHE A 183 25.59 -18.43 -45.53
C PHE A 183 24.99 -19.71 -46.11
N GLU A 184 24.34 -19.64 -47.28
CA GLU A 184 23.75 -20.80 -47.94
C GLU A 184 24.85 -21.84 -48.29
N ALA A 185 25.99 -21.43 -48.78
CA ALA A 185 27.10 -22.35 -49.11
C ALA A 185 27.62 -23.10 -47.87
N LYS A 186 27.65 -22.45 -46.70
CA LYS A 186 28.12 -23.06 -45.43
C LYS A 186 27.11 -24.04 -44.84
N TYR A 187 25.83 -23.73 -44.91
CA TYR A 187 24.79 -24.44 -44.14
C TYR A 187 23.89 -25.34 -45.00
N LYS A 188 24.00 -25.34 -46.32
CA LYS A 188 23.13 -26.10 -47.24
C LYS A 188 23.14 -27.62 -46.99
N GLU A 189 24.25 -28.17 -46.54
CA GLU A 189 24.39 -29.60 -46.27
C GLU A 189 24.04 -29.95 -44.79
N LEU A 190 24.02 -28.96 -43.89
CA LEU A 190 23.82 -29.13 -42.45
C LEU A 190 22.38 -28.91 -42.01
N VAL A 191 21.63 -28.15 -42.79
CA VAL A 191 20.28 -27.72 -42.43
C VAL A 191 19.25 -28.25 -43.42
N ASP A 192 18.10 -28.68 -42.92
CA ASP A 192 17.02 -29.17 -43.80
C ASP A 192 16.59 -28.15 -44.85
N PRO A 193 16.33 -28.60 -46.09
CA PRO A 193 15.92 -27.71 -47.19
C PRO A 193 14.68 -26.86 -46.87
N GLU A 194 13.76 -27.38 -46.08
CA GLU A 194 12.54 -26.63 -45.65
C GLU A 194 12.90 -25.46 -44.74
N ILE A 195 13.84 -25.67 -43.83
CA ILE A 195 14.33 -24.62 -42.93
C ILE A 195 15.13 -23.56 -43.72
N MET A 196 15.97 -23.98 -44.67
CA MET A 196 16.69 -23.06 -45.54
C MET A 196 15.73 -22.21 -46.38
N GLN A 197 14.67 -22.78 -46.90
CA GLN A 197 13.64 -22.04 -47.62
C GLN A 197 12.91 -21.04 -46.71
N TYR A 198 12.59 -21.44 -45.46
CA TYR A 198 12.00 -20.55 -44.46
C TYR A 198 12.92 -19.36 -44.16
N LEU A 199 14.20 -19.60 -43.95
CA LEU A 199 15.21 -18.54 -43.70
C LEU A 199 15.35 -17.58 -44.89
N TYR A 200 15.25 -18.10 -46.10
CA TYR A 200 15.27 -17.30 -47.31
C TYR A 200 14.04 -16.40 -47.44
N ASP A 201 12.86 -16.95 -47.19
CA ASP A 201 11.60 -16.23 -47.27
C ASP A 201 11.51 -15.14 -46.20
N ASN A 202 12.06 -15.39 -45.02
CA ASN A 202 12.08 -14.46 -43.87
C ASN A 202 13.34 -13.58 -43.79
N ARG A 203 14.14 -13.49 -44.87
CA ARG A 203 15.40 -12.72 -44.88
C ARG A 203 15.25 -11.23 -44.54
N ALA A 204 14.04 -10.66 -44.64
CA ALA A 204 13.76 -9.30 -44.18
C ALA A 204 14.00 -9.13 -42.66
N HIS A 205 13.81 -10.19 -41.89
CA HIS A 205 14.07 -10.21 -40.45
C HIS A 205 15.53 -10.00 -40.08
N ARG A 206 16.47 -10.38 -40.98
CA ARG A 206 17.91 -10.13 -40.82
C ARG A 206 18.24 -8.64 -40.60
N ALA A 207 17.44 -7.75 -41.22
CA ALA A 207 17.67 -6.31 -41.12
C ALA A 207 17.54 -5.78 -39.69
N GLU A 208 16.71 -6.41 -38.86
CA GLU A 208 16.52 -6.02 -37.47
C GLU A 208 17.75 -6.32 -36.61
N TRP A 209 18.54 -7.33 -36.97
CA TRP A 209 19.71 -7.80 -36.23
C TRP A 209 21.05 -7.49 -36.91
N LYS A 210 21.00 -6.88 -38.09
CA LYS A 210 22.21 -6.54 -38.85
C LYS A 210 23.16 -5.65 -38.04
N GLY A 211 24.42 -6.03 -37.97
CA GLY A 211 25.47 -5.32 -37.26
C GLY A 211 25.55 -5.66 -35.75
N VAL A 212 24.81 -6.64 -35.28
CA VAL A 212 24.94 -7.17 -33.91
C VAL A 212 25.86 -8.40 -33.97
N PRO A 213 27.10 -8.34 -33.47
CA PRO A 213 27.97 -9.51 -33.42
C PRO A 213 27.50 -10.43 -32.28
N ILE A 214 27.08 -11.64 -32.65
CA ILE A 214 26.65 -12.67 -31.69
C ILE A 214 27.83 -13.61 -31.49
N SER A 215 28.38 -13.62 -30.26
CA SER A 215 29.47 -14.55 -29.98
C SER A 215 28.92 -15.95 -29.69
N ARG A 216 29.77 -17.00 -29.89
CA ARG A 216 29.43 -18.38 -29.52
C ARG A 216 29.09 -18.55 -28.05
N ASP A 217 29.56 -17.64 -27.19
CA ASP A 217 29.25 -17.59 -25.75
C ASP A 217 27.92 -16.85 -25.42
N GLY A 218 27.18 -16.41 -26.44
CA GLY A 218 25.92 -15.68 -26.25
C GLY A 218 26.07 -14.26 -25.64
N LYS A 219 27.29 -13.70 -25.74
CA LYS A 219 27.59 -12.36 -25.21
C LYS A 219 27.70 -11.34 -26.34
N VAL A 220 27.22 -10.15 -26.07
CA VAL A 220 27.24 -9.01 -26.99
C VAL A 220 27.79 -7.77 -26.29
N TRP A 221 28.52 -6.94 -27.03
CA TRP A 221 28.98 -5.65 -26.56
C TRP A 221 27.81 -4.66 -26.54
N LEU A 222 27.47 -4.19 -25.36
CA LEU A 222 26.41 -3.19 -25.15
C LEU A 222 27.02 -1.81 -24.95
N ARG A 223 26.20 -0.79 -25.19
CA ARG A 223 26.50 0.60 -24.84
C ARG A 223 25.60 1.05 -23.70
N ASP A 224 26.16 1.91 -22.84
CA ASP A 224 25.38 2.57 -21.78
C ASP A 224 24.49 3.66 -22.39
N GLY A 225 23.19 3.65 -22.07
CA GLY A 225 22.22 4.63 -22.57
C GLY A 225 22.53 6.06 -22.18
N ARG A 226 23.20 6.28 -21.06
CA ARG A 226 23.52 7.62 -20.56
C ARG A 226 24.78 8.21 -21.17
N THR A 227 25.84 7.43 -21.28
CA THR A 227 27.15 7.89 -21.75
C THR A 227 27.37 7.61 -23.24
N GLY A 228 26.70 6.59 -23.78
CA GLY A 228 26.93 6.09 -25.14
C GLY A 228 28.21 5.26 -25.30
N GLU A 229 28.97 5.07 -24.22
CA GLU A 229 30.20 4.30 -24.19
C GLU A 229 29.94 2.79 -24.11
N TYR A 230 30.87 1.97 -24.55
CA TYR A 230 30.78 0.52 -24.38
C TYR A 230 30.99 0.13 -22.91
N PHE A 231 30.33 -0.94 -22.49
CA PHE A 231 30.65 -1.58 -21.21
C PHE A 231 32.08 -2.18 -21.26
N ASP A 232 32.71 -2.32 -20.09
CA ASP A 232 34.07 -2.85 -19.94
C ASP A 232 34.18 -4.32 -20.38
N SER A 233 33.09 -5.05 -20.42
CA SER A 233 33.02 -6.45 -20.82
C SER A 233 31.75 -6.77 -21.59
N PRO A 234 31.77 -7.78 -22.48
CA PRO A 234 30.55 -8.19 -23.17
C PRO A 234 29.54 -8.80 -22.21
N VAL A 235 28.26 -8.59 -22.49
CA VAL A 235 27.13 -8.93 -21.61
C VAL A 235 26.29 -10.04 -22.23
N THR A 236 25.85 -11.00 -21.43
CA THR A 236 24.89 -12.03 -21.84
C THR A 236 23.53 -11.40 -22.06
N ILE A 237 22.99 -11.51 -23.26
CA ILE A 237 21.66 -11.02 -23.63
C ILE A 237 20.83 -12.09 -24.30
N GLY A 238 19.54 -11.91 -24.33
CA GLY A 238 18.61 -12.77 -25.04
C GLY A 238 17.17 -12.43 -24.68
N HIS A 239 16.26 -13.27 -25.08
CA HIS A 239 14.83 -13.13 -24.79
C HIS A 239 14.41 -14.15 -23.74
N MET A 240 13.76 -13.71 -22.71
CA MET A 240 13.26 -14.57 -21.63
C MET A 240 11.75 -14.39 -21.47
N HIS A 241 11.04 -15.47 -21.22
CA HIS A 241 9.66 -15.38 -20.79
C HIS A 241 9.60 -14.85 -19.34
N TYR A 242 9.17 -13.62 -19.18
CA TYR A 242 9.09 -12.95 -17.88
C TYR A 242 7.66 -12.61 -17.54
N LEU A 243 7.20 -13.07 -16.36
CA LEU A 243 5.81 -13.02 -15.92
C LEU A 243 5.65 -11.95 -14.85
N LYS A 244 4.64 -11.10 -15.00
CA LYS A 244 4.17 -10.22 -13.94
C LYS A 244 3.28 -11.03 -12.99
N LEU A 245 3.64 -11.10 -11.72
CA LEU A 245 2.87 -11.81 -10.71
C LEU A 245 1.80 -10.90 -10.09
N HIS A 246 0.72 -11.49 -9.53
CA HIS A 246 -0.34 -10.75 -8.86
C HIS A 246 0.07 -10.13 -7.51
N HIS A 247 1.35 -10.19 -7.15
CA HIS A 247 1.91 -9.53 -5.98
C HIS A 247 2.33 -8.10 -6.32
N LEU A 248 1.35 -7.25 -6.62
CA LEU A 248 1.56 -5.86 -6.97
C LEU A 248 1.72 -5.01 -5.70
N VAL A 249 2.59 -4.01 -5.76
CA VAL A 249 2.87 -3.12 -4.62
C VAL A 249 1.64 -2.31 -4.21
N ASP A 250 0.84 -1.85 -5.18
CA ASP A 250 -0.35 -1.04 -4.93
C ASP A 250 -1.40 -1.77 -4.08
N ASP A 251 -1.47 -3.10 -4.21
CA ASP A 251 -2.38 -3.91 -3.39
C ASP A 251 -1.89 -4.10 -1.95
N LYS A 252 -0.60 -3.87 -1.69
CA LYS A 252 0.07 -4.12 -0.40
C LYS A 252 0.46 -2.86 0.36
N ILE A 253 0.70 -1.77 -0.37
CA ILE A 253 1.03 -0.49 0.27
C ILE A 253 -0.14 0.00 1.11
N HIS A 254 0.13 0.28 2.37
CA HIS A 254 -0.88 0.70 3.32
C HIS A 254 -0.27 1.56 4.42
N ALA A 255 -0.97 2.62 4.81
CA ALA A 255 -0.63 3.47 5.94
C ALA A 255 -1.92 3.83 6.70
N ARG A 256 -1.77 4.07 7.99
CA ARG A 256 -2.87 4.44 8.88
C ARG A 256 -2.39 5.47 9.89
N SER A 257 -3.20 6.48 10.12
CA SER A 257 -3.11 7.35 11.31
C SER A 257 -4.11 6.90 12.35
N THR A 258 -5.39 7.16 12.13
CA THR A 258 -6.52 6.71 12.96
C THR A 258 -7.47 5.88 12.09
N GLY A 259 -8.25 5.00 12.68
CA GLY A 259 -9.18 4.15 11.94
C GLY A 259 -10.02 3.28 12.89
N PRO A 260 -10.68 2.24 12.39
CA PRO A 260 -11.56 1.40 13.20
C PRO A 260 -10.78 0.55 14.21
N TYR A 261 -11.42 0.33 15.36
CA TYR A 261 -10.90 -0.46 16.48
C TYR A 261 -11.82 -1.64 16.79
N SER A 262 -11.27 -2.68 17.42
CA SER A 262 -12.05 -3.80 17.95
C SER A 262 -12.95 -3.31 19.10
N LEU A 263 -14.16 -3.85 19.18
CA LEU A 263 -15.11 -3.46 20.23
C LEU A 263 -14.69 -3.92 21.63
N VAL A 264 -14.10 -5.10 21.75
CA VAL A 264 -13.74 -5.71 23.04
C VAL A 264 -12.39 -5.21 23.54
N THR A 265 -11.35 -5.37 22.74
CA THR A 265 -9.97 -5.07 23.14
C THR A 265 -9.55 -3.63 22.87
N GLN A 266 -10.36 -2.85 22.13
CA GLN A 266 -10.05 -1.49 21.68
C GLN A 266 -8.73 -1.38 20.91
N GLN A 267 -8.22 -2.50 20.38
CA GLN A 267 -7.02 -2.52 19.56
C GLN A 267 -7.35 -2.19 18.09
N PRO A 268 -6.42 -1.60 17.33
CA PRO A 268 -6.61 -1.39 15.91
C PRO A 268 -6.91 -2.71 15.17
N LEU A 269 -7.88 -2.70 14.25
CA LEU A 269 -8.13 -3.84 13.37
C LEU A 269 -6.91 -4.12 12.50
N GLY A 270 -6.77 -5.34 11.99
CA GLY A 270 -5.71 -5.73 11.05
C GLY A 270 -6.17 -5.69 9.60
N GLY A 271 -5.21 -5.56 8.67
CA GLY A 271 -5.44 -5.68 7.24
C GLY A 271 -5.75 -4.36 6.51
N LYS A 272 -5.31 -4.25 5.27
CA LYS A 272 -5.50 -3.07 4.41
C LYS A 272 -6.99 -2.79 4.12
N ALA A 273 -7.77 -3.84 3.86
CA ALA A 273 -9.20 -3.71 3.52
C ALA A 273 -10.05 -3.09 4.63
N GLN A 274 -9.64 -3.25 5.89
CA GLN A 274 -10.31 -2.72 7.07
C GLN A 274 -9.67 -1.41 7.56
N PHE A 275 -8.79 -0.81 6.77
CA PHE A 275 -7.99 0.33 7.19
C PHE A 275 -7.29 0.07 8.54
N GLY A 276 -6.71 -1.13 8.67
CA GLY A 276 -6.10 -1.63 9.90
C GLY A 276 -4.68 -1.17 10.13
N GLY A 277 -4.18 -1.41 11.34
CA GLY A 277 -2.81 -1.14 11.73
C GLY A 277 -1.86 -2.30 11.45
N GLN A 278 -0.57 -2.05 11.62
CA GLN A 278 0.45 -3.08 11.57
C GLN A 278 0.49 -3.86 12.88
N ARG A 279 0.76 -5.17 12.80
CA ARG A 279 0.96 -6.00 13.98
C ARG A 279 2.37 -5.83 14.51
N PHE A 280 2.48 -5.35 15.73
CA PHE A 280 3.73 -5.36 16.50
C PHE A 280 3.77 -6.63 17.34
N GLY A 281 4.48 -7.66 16.84
CA GLY A 281 4.49 -8.98 17.45
C GLY A 281 5.41 -9.08 18.66
N GLU A 282 5.43 -10.25 19.30
CA GLU A 282 6.24 -10.53 20.49
C GLU A 282 7.75 -10.38 20.22
N MET A 283 8.21 -10.81 19.04
CA MET A 283 9.63 -10.68 18.66
C MET A 283 10.06 -9.23 18.48
N GLU A 284 9.19 -8.37 17.95
CA GLU A 284 9.43 -6.94 17.80
C GLU A 284 9.51 -6.26 19.17
N VAL A 285 8.69 -6.71 20.15
CA VAL A 285 8.77 -6.26 21.54
C VAL A 285 10.13 -6.61 22.14
N TRP A 286 10.62 -7.84 21.97
CA TRP A 286 11.95 -8.26 22.44
C TRP A 286 13.07 -7.43 21.83
N ALA A 287 12.94 -7.01 20.58
CA ALA A 287 13.91 -6.14 19.96
C ALA A 287 14.00 -4.77 20.65
N LEU A 288 12.86 -4.15 21.00
CA LEU A 288 12.84 -2.90 21.74
C LEU A 288 13.37 -3.06 23.17
N GLU A 289 13.07 -4.17 23.84
CA GLU A 289 13.64 -4.50 25.15
C GLU A 289 15.17 -4.63 25.08
N ALA A 290 15.69 -5.30 24.04
CA ALA A 290 17.14 -5.45 23.84
C ALA A 290 17.86 -4.11 23.62
N TYR A 291 17.20 -3.14 22.98
CA TYR A 291 17.71 -1.78 22.82
C TYR A 291 17.50 -0.89 24.06
N GLY A 292 16.74 -1.34 25.05
CA GLY A 292 16.38 -0.54 26.23
C GLY A 292 15.45 0.65 25.90
N ALA A 293 14.71 0.58 24.79
CA ALA A 293 13.81 1.64 24.33
C ALA A 293 12.46 1.59 25.05
N SER A 294 12.44 1.82 26.36
CA SER A 294 11.25 1.66 27.23
C SER A 294 10.13 2.63 26.89
N TYR A 295 10.44 3.90 26.64
CA TYR A 295 9.42 4.92 26.29
C TYR A 295 8.74 4.61 24.96
N THR A 296 9.51 4.19 23.96
CA THR A 296 8.95 3.78 22.65
C THR A 296 8.04 2.56 22.80
N LEU A 297 8.45 1.59 23.59
CA LEU A 297 7.64 0.39 23.86
C LEU A 297 6.35 0.76 24.59
N GLN A 298 6.41 1.61 25.62
CA GLN A 298 5.24 2.10 26.34
C GLN A 298 4.27 2.81 25.39
N GLU A 299 4.76 3.70 24.54
CA GLU A 299 3.95 4.43 23.58
C GLU A 299 3.24 3.49 22.60
N ILE A 300 3.92 2.47 22.07
CA ILE A 300 3.36 1.48 21.16
C ILE A 300 2.27 0.65 21.84
N LEU A 301 2.47 0.26 23.09
CA LEU A 301 1.54 -0.58 23.83
C LEU A 301 0.28 0.16 24.32
N THR A 302 0.34 1.47 24.50
CA THR A 302 -0.70 2.28 25.11
C THR A 302 -1.36 3.25 24.14
N VAL A 303 -0.80 4.45 23.99
CA VAL A 303 -1.40 5.56 23.22
C VAL A 303 -1.54 5.31 21.73
N LYS A 304 -0.76 4.41 21.16
CA LYS A 304 -0.86 3.97 19.76
C LYS A 304 -1.74 2.74 19.57
N SER A 305 -2.19 2.09 20.62
CA SER A 305 -2.93 0.84 20.58
C SER A 305 -4.30 0.95 21.22
N ASP A 306 -4.42 0.62 22.50
CA ASP A 306 -5.68 0.33 23.19
C ASP A 306 -6.04 1.27 24.36
N ASP A 307 -5.25 2.28 24.64
CA ASP A 307 -5.62 3.34 25.56
C ASP A 307 -6.55 4.35 24.87
N VAL A 308 -7.85 4.24 25.10
CA VAL A 308 -8.89 5.07 24.43
C VAL A 308 -8.71 6.55 24.73
N ILE A 309 -8.51 6.91 25.99
CA ILE A 309 -8.35 8.31 26.41
C ILE A 309 -7.01 8.86 25.95
N GLY A 310 -5.95 8.07 26.12
CA GLY A 310 -4.61 8.43 25.69
C GLY A 310 -4.50 8.68 24.19
N ARG A 311 -5.22 7.91 23.35
CA ARG A 311 -5.27 8.14 21.90
C ARG A 311 -5.81 9.52 21.54
N VAL A 312 -6.94 9.90 22.14
CA VAL A 312 -7.60 11.18 21.84
C VAL A 312 -6.71 12.34 22.26
N LYS A 313 -6.19 12.30 23.49
CA LYS A 313 -5.28 13.34 24.02
C LYS A 313 -3.98 13.44 23.23
N THR A 314 -3.43 12.31 22.79
CA THR A 314 -2.22 12.28 21.95
C THR A 314 -2.47 12.91 20.58
N TYR A 315 -3.62 12.61 19.96
CA TYR A 315 -3.99 13.20 18.67
C TYR A 315 -4.18 14.73 18.80
N GLU A 316 -4.81 15.19 19.87
CA GLU A 316 -4.97 16.60 20.20
C GLU A 316 -3.61 17.29 20.42
N ALA A 317 -2.74 16.70 21.23
CA ALA A 317 -1.39 17.22 21.50
C ALA A 317 -0.55 17.36 20.21
N ILE A 318 -0.63 16.35 19.29
CA ILE A 318 0.05 16.42 18.00
C ILE A 318 -0.47 17.59 17.15
N ILE A 319 -1.80 17.82 17.12
CA ILE A 319 -2.38 18.94 16.36
C ILE A 319 -1.93 20.28 16.93
N LYS A 320 -1.90 20.41 18.27
CA LYS A 320 -1.49 21.62 18.97
C LYS A 320 0.02 21.83 19.00
N GLY A 321 0.82 20.80 18.68
CA GLY A 321 2.28 20.83 18.79
C GLY A 321 2.82 20.70 20.22
N GLU A 322 2.02 20.15 21.13
CA GLU A 322 2.33 19.91 22.54
C GLU A 322 2.99 18.55 22.74
N ASN A 323 3.57 18.32 23.93
CA ASN A 323 4.12 17.03 24.28
C ASN A 323 2.99 15.99 24.51
N ILE A 324 3.28 14.74 24.14
CA ILE A 324 2.37 13.62 24.37
C ILE A 324 2.15 13.44 25.89
N PRO A 325 0.91 13.36 26.37
CA PRO A 325 0.62 13.15 27.79
C PRO A 325 1.03 11.76 28.27
N GLU A 326 1.11 11.57 29.57
CA GLU A 326 1.37 10.27 30.15
C GLU A 326 0.28 9.26 29.76
N PRO A 327 0.66 8.01 29.38
CA PRO A 327 -0.29 6.99 28.96
C PRO A 327 -1.12 6.47 30.15
N GLY A 328 -2.36 6.10 29.84
CA GLY A 328 -3.27 5.45 30.78
C GLY A 328 -3.11 3.92 30.81
N ILE A 329 -4.09 3.26 31.37
CA ILE A 329 -4.13 1.79 31.47
C ILE A 329 -4.76 1.22 30.19
N PRO A 330 -4.11 0.25 29.53
CA PRO A 330 -4.62 -0.39 28.34
C PRO A 330 -5.95 -1.14 28.57
N GLU A 331 -6.91 -1.02 27.66
CA GLU A 331 -8.20 -1.73 27.78
C GLU A 331 -8.03 -3.27 27.71
N SER A 332 -7.07 -3.76 26.94
CA SER A 332 -6.74 -5.20 26.90
C SER A 332 -6.32 -5.75 28.27
N PHE A 333 -5.65 -4.94 29.09
CA PHE A 333 -5.29 -5.32 30.46
C PHE A 333 -6.52 -5.43 31.35
N LYS A 334 -7.49 -4.51 31.21
CA LYS A 334 -8.76 -4.59 31.94
C LYS A 334 -9.57 -5.84 31.55
N VAL A 335 -9.62 -6.16 30.26
CA VAL A 335 -10.24 -7.41 29.76
C VAL A 335 -9.58 -8.62 30.39
N LEU A 336 -8.25 -8.69 30.42
CA LEU A 336 -7.49 -9.79 31.05
C LEU A 336 -7.86 -9.96 32.53
N LEU A 337 -7.93 -8.85 33.29
CA LEU A 337 -8.34 -8.91 34.69
C LEU A 337 -9.75 -9.45 34.87
N LYS A 338 -10.71 -9.05 34.03
CA LYS A 338 -12.08 -9.57 34.05
C LYS A 338 -12.15 -11.04 33.68
N GLU A 339 -11.35 -11.49 32.73
CA GLU A 339 -11.25 -12.91 32.38
C GLU A 339 -10.69 -13.73 33.55
N LEU A 340 -9.65 -13.25 34.23
CA LEU A 340 -9.11 -13.91 35.44
C LEU A 340 -10.13 -13.95 36.57
N GLN A 341 -10.86 -12.85 36.82
CA GLN A 341 -11.96 -12.82 37.80
C GLN A 341 -13.09 -13.80 37.45
N SER A 342 -13.38 -13.99 36.16
CA SER A 342 -14.38 -14.97 35.70
C SER A 342 -13.99 -16.40 36.02
N LEU A 343 -12.70 -16.69 36.18
CA LEU A 343 -12.15 -17.97 36.62
C LEU A 343 -12.11 -18.10 38.15
N ALA A 344 -12.79 -17.21 38.87
CA ALA A 344 -12.85 -17.15 40.34
C ALA A 344 -11.47 -16.84 41.00
N LEU A 345 -10.56 -16.15 40.27
CA LEU A 345 -9.33 -15.62 40.83
C LEU A 345 -9.58 -14.18 41.35
N ASP A 346 -9.15 -13.89 42.56
CA ASP A 346 -9.18 -12.52 43.11
C ASP A 346 -7.91 -11.78 42.72
N VAL A 347 -7.97 -11.03 41.64
CA VAL A 347 -6.86 -10.24 41.10
C VAL A 347 -7.12 -8.77 41.35
N LYS A 348 -6.20 -8.13 42.06
CA LYS A 348 -6.27 -6.71 42.42
C LYS A 348 -5.01 -5.99 42.05
N VAL A 349 -5.11 -4.75 41.60
CA VAL A 349 -3.97 -3.87 41.34
C VAL A 349 -3.82 -2.95 42.58
N LEU A 350 -2.67 -3.06 43.22
CA LEU A 350 -2.35 -2.30 44.41
C LEU A 350 -1.32 -1.20 44.09
N ARG A 351 -1.43 -0.06 44.76
CA ARG A 351 -0.41 0.99 44.77
C ARG A 351 0.69 0.63 45.75
N GLU A 352 1.73 1.44 45.78
CA GLU A 352 2.89 1.30 46.69
C GLU A 352 2.48 1.38 48.19
N ASP A 353 1.36 2.06 48.49
CA ASP A 353 0.75 2.21 49.80
C ASP A 353 -0.30 1.13 50.15
N ASP A 354 -0.30 0.01 49.40
CA ASP A 354 -1.26 -1.09 49.52
C ASP A 354 -2.74 -0.69 49.27
N THR A 355 -3.02 0.50 48.75
CA THR A 355 -4.37 0.89 48.37
C THR A 355 -4.74 0.29 47.02
N GLU A 356 -6.01 -0.18 46.91
CA GLU A 356 -6.53 -0.74 45.69
C GLU A 356 -6.79 0.34 44.64
N VAL A 357 -6.36 0.11 43.40
CA VAL A 357 -6.65 0.97 42.25
C VAL A 357 -7.95 0.52 41.64
N GLU A 358 -8.98 1.33 41.73
CA GLU A 358 -10.23 1.08 41.00
C GLU A 358 -9.98 1.29 39.49
N LEU A 359 -10.04 0.21 38.74
CA LEU A 359 -10.01 0.25 37.28
C LEU A 359 -11.40 0.54 36.76
N LYS A 360 -11.74 1.82 36.58
CA LYS A 360 -13.04 2.23 36.02
C LYS A 360 -13.16 1.63 34.60
N GLU A 361 -14.27 0.97 34.35
CA GLU A 361 -14.65 0.55 33.02
C GLU A 361 -15.01 1.81 32.21
N ASN A 362 -14.26 2.07 31.13
CA ASN A 362 -14.69 3.05 30.13
C ASN A 362 -15.76 2.38 29.23
N ILE A 363 -16.84 1.93 29.85
CA ILE A 363 -18.05 1.59 29.11
C ILE A 363 -18.56 2.92 28.57
N ASP A 364 -18.57 3.06 27.26
CA ASP A 364 -19.18 4.20 26.57
C ASP A 364 -20.70 4.10 26.73
N THR A 365 -21.17 4.41 27.94
CA THR A 365 -22.60 4.45 28.30
C THR A 365 -23.25 5.80 27.94
N GLY A 366 -22.65 6.58 27.06
CA GLY A 366 -23.22 7.86 26.63
C GLY A 366 -23.15 8.99 27.64
N ASP A 367 -22.78 8.70 28.89
CA ASP A 367 -22.75 9.66 30.02
C ASP A 367 -21.32 10.14 30.34
N THR A 368 -20.38 9.96 29.47
CA THR A 368 -19.07 10.58 29.65
C THR A 368 -19.25 12.08 29.47
N ASP A 369 -19.22 12.81 30.58
CA ASP A 369 -19.28 14.28 30.57
C ASP A 369 -17.95 14.80 29.93
N TRP A 370 -17.99 14.94 28.64
CA TRP A 370 -16.88 15.46 27.85
C TRP A 370 -16.51 16.88 28.21
N ASN A 371 -17.47 17.65 28.84
CA ASN A 371 -17.17 18.97 29.31
C ASN A 371 -16.25 18.93 30.53
N SER A 372 -16.37 17.92 31.41
CA SER A 372 -15.45 17.76 32.55
C SER A 372 -14.06 17.30 32.12
N ILE A 373 -13.97 16.49 31.06
CA ILE A 373 -12.70 16.08 30.50
C ILE A 373 -12.00 17.23 29.77
N MET A 374 -12.76 18.06 29.07
CA MET A 374 -12.27 19.25 28.38
C MET A 374 -11.93 20.41 29.31
N SER A 375 -12.65 20.55 30.45
CA SER A 375 -12.38 21.58 31.46
C SER A 375 -11.20 21.29 32.37
N GLY A 376 -10.66 20.07 32.35
CA GLY A 376 -9.47 19.71 33.14
C GLY A 376 -9.75 19.60 34.66
N ASP A 377 -10.99 19.56 35.10
CA ASP A 377 -11.40 19.62 36.52
C ASP A 377 -11.06 18.34 37.32
N ASP A 378 -10.56 17.27 36.67
CA ASP A 378 -10.29 15.99 37.37
C ASP A 378 -8.80 15.72 37.66
N TYR A 379 -7.89 16.65 37.30
CA TYR A 379 -6.49 16.57 37.69
C TYR A 379 -5.99 17.90 38.26
N GLY A 380 -5.86 17.92 39.56
CA GLY A 380 -5.45 18.96 40.44
C GLY A 380 -4.65 20.15 39.87
N HIS A 381 -5.17 21.35 40.14
CA HIS A 381 -4.51 22.65 40.21
C HIS A 381 -3.29 22.88 39.27
N GLY A 382 -3.57 23.04 37.98
CA GLY A 382 -2.71 23.73 37.02
C GLY A 382 -3.29 25.10 36.71
N LYS A 383 -2.52 26.13 36.94
CA LYS A 383 -2.83 27.55 36.77
C LYS A 383 -3.58 27.86 35.46
N GLU A 384 -4.64 28.68 35.57
CA GLU A 384 -5.23 29.43 34.46
C GLU A 384 -4.09 30.15 33.72
N GLU A 385 -3.69 29.64 32.56
CA GLU A 385 -2.83 30.38 31.62
C GLU A 385 -3.72 31.41 30.92
N ASN A 386 -3.49 32.65 31.24
CA ASN A 386 -4.16 33.81 30.71
C ASN A 386 -3.85 33.93 29.20
N PHE A 387 -4.82 33.60 28.36
CA PHE A 387 -4.70 33.68 26.89
C PHE A 387 -4.37 35.11 26.42
N GLU A 388 -4.69 36.12 27.22
CA GLU A 388 -4.34 37.53 26.99
C GLU A 388 -2.82 37.76 27.05
N ALA A 389 -2.09 37.02 27.89
CA ALA A 389 -0.63 37.13 27.99
C ALA A 389 0.08 36.54 26.76
N ALA A 390 -0.60 35.70 25.99
CA ALA A 390 -0.09 35.13 24.72
C ALA A 390 -0.52 35.96 23.48
N GLY A 391 -1.21 37.10 23.66
CA GLY A 391 -1.57 38.02 22.59
C GLY A 391 -2.82 37.64 21.80
N TYR A 392 -3.68 36.76 22.33
CA TYR A 392 -4.96 36.42 21.72
C TYR A 392 -6.09 37.27 22.34
N GLN A 393 -6.93 37.87 21.48
CA GLN A 393 -8.12 38.59 21.87
C GLN A 393 -9.38 37.74 21.61
N LYS A 394 -10.29 37.70 22.57
CA LYS A 394 -11.58 37.03 22.41
C LYS A 394 -12.45 37.84 21.46
N GLN A 395 -12.92 37.22 20.39
CA GLN A 395 -13.79 37.82 19.38
C GLN A 395 -15.14 37.10 19.34
N VAL A 396 -16.23 37.83 19.23
CA VAL A 396 -17.58 37.30 19.04
C VAL A 396 -18.06 37.67 17.65
N ILE A 397 -18.78 36.77 17.01
CA ILE A 397 -19.38 37.02 15.69
C ILE A 397 -20.74 37.71 15.89
N GLU A 398 -20.83 38.97 15.50
CA GLU A 398 -22.11 39.68 15.36
C GLU A 398 -22.40 39.91 13.87
N GLY A 399 -23.38 39.17 13.33
CA GLY A 399 -23.69 39.20 11.92
C GLY A 399 -22.61 38.49 11.08
N ASP A 400 -22.00 39.16 10.12
CA ASP A 400 -20.94 38.62 9.24
C ASP A 400 -19.55 39.17 9.62
N GLU A 401 -19.36 39.88 10.74
CA GLU A 401 -18.09 40.49 11.16
C GLU A 401 -17.63 39.99 12.54
N PHE A 402 -16.29 39.86 12.72
CA PHE A 402 -15.67 39.55 14.01
C PHE A 402 -15.45 40.84 14.82
N VAL A 403 -16.07 40.94 15.98
CA VAL A 403 -15.95 42.06 16.91
C VAL A 403 -15.15 41.64 18.14
N ALA A 404 -14.11 42.39 18.51
CA ALA A 404 -13.36 42.17 19.74
C ALA A 404 -14.22 42.53 20.97
N VAL A 405 -14.28 41.64 21.96
CA VAL A 405 -14.97 41.89 23.22
C VAL A 405 -14.01 42.61 24.15
N ASP A 406 -14.36 43.87 24.50
CA ASP A 406 -13.64 44.69 25.49
C ASP A 406 -14.25 44.38 26.88
N GLU A 407 -13.55 43.64 27.75
CA GLU A 407 -13.99 43.34 29.12
C GLU A 407 -13.79 44.55 30.03
N GLY A 408 -14.57 45.59 29.81
CA GLY A 408 -14.46 46.82 30.59
C GLY A 408 -15.75 47.58 30.74
N SER A 409 -16.87 46.96 31.16
CA SER A 409 -17.97 47.67 31.80
C SER A 409 -18.89 46.68 32.53
N ASP A 410 -18.60 46.52 33.79
CA ASP A 410 -19.57 46.05 34.79
C ASP A 410 -20.73 47.07 34.86
N ASP A 411 -21.88 46.74 34.34
CA ASP A 411 -23.12 47.44 34.68
C ASP A 411 -24.21 46.41 34.99
N SER A 412 -24.43 46.33 36.29
CA SER A 412 -25.59 45.72 36.94
C SER A 412 -26.91 46.31 36.38
N ALA A 413 -27.68 45.45 35.72
CA ALA A 413 -29.10 45.70 35.50
C ALA A 413 -29.89 44.45 35.87
N ASP A 414 -30.44 44.56 37.06
CA ASP A 414 -31.63 43.94 37.60
C ASP A 414 -32.77 44.00 36.57
N ASP A 415 -33.32 42.88 36.14
CA ASP A 415 -34.67 42.86 35.57
C ASP A 415 -35.39 41.51 35.83
N SER A 416 -36.22 41.62 36.84
CA SER A 416 -37.38 40.82 37.09
C SER A 416 -38.35 40.79 35.90
N TYR A 417 -38.63 39.62 35.32
CA TYR A 417 -39.90 39.38 34.61
C TYR A 417 -40.61 38.16 35.13
N GLY A 418 -41.79 38.50 35.68
CA GLY A 418 -42.77 37.59 36.23
C GLY A 418 -43.45 36.72 35.17
N TYR A 419 -43.85 35.57 35.64
CA TYR A 419 -44.84 34.73 35.00
C TYR A 419 -46.22 35.38 35.13
N ASP A 420 -46.95 35.43 34.00
CA ASP A 420 -48.40 35.26 33.99
C ASP A 420 -48.92 34.79 32.64
N ASN A 421 -49.73 33.67 32.72
CA ASN A 421 -50.60 33.01 31.76
C ASN A 421 -50.01 32.06 30.73
#